data_56fd1005e27f48774e2d4cff6d71c347
#
_entry.id   56fd1005e27f48774e2d4cff6d71c347
#
_cell.length_a   1.000
_cell.length_b   1.000
_cell.length_c   1.000
_cell.angle_alpha   90.00
_cell.angle_beta   90.00
_cell.angle_gamma   90.00
#
_symmetry.space_group_name_H-M   'P 1'
#
loop_
_entity.id
_entity.type
_entity.pdbx_description
1 polymer ?
#
loop_
_entity_poly.entity_id
_entity_poly.type
_entity_poly.pdbx_seq_one_letter_code
_entity_poly.pdbx_strand_id
1 'polypeptide(L)'
;IRDGKAVRQIYPDQEDGGLGCLVLPNAAVLIKGRPNPENGKKLIDYLLSAETERKLAFADCAQIPLHKGVDTPVDVKKIEDIKTMDIDYEAVATKLQEIQGYLKEWSGY
;
A
#
# COMPACT_ATOMS: atom_id res chain seq x y z
N ILE A 1 16.30 6.13 -6.44
CA ILE A 1 16.05 7.59 -6.40
C ILE A 1 16.86 8.20 -5.26
N ARG A 2 16.63 7.79 -4.01
CA ARG A 2 17.34 8.33 -2.82
C ARG A 2 18.83 8.02 -2.81
N ASP A 3 19.26 6.91 -3.39
CA ASP A 3 20.67 6.50 -3.53
C ASP A 3 21.38 7.12 -4.75
N GLY A 4 20.83 8.17 -5.35
CA GLY A 4 21.41 8.82 -6.53
C GLY A 4 21.36 8.00 -7.82
N LYS A 5 20.65 6.87 -7.84
CA LYS A 5 20.49 6.05 -9.05
C LYS A 5 19.54 6.71 -10.03
N ALA A 6 19.84 6.61 -11.31
CA ALA A 6 19.03 7.16 -12.42
C ALA A 6 17.77 6.28 -12.68
N VAL A 7 16.88 6.25 -11.71
CA VAL A 7 15.58 5.55 -11.78
C VAL A 7 14.45 6.52 -11.56
N ARG A 8 13.29 6.23 -12.14
CA ARG A 8 12.06 7.03 -12.01
C ARG A 8 10.89 6.13 -11.66
N GLN A 9 10.05 6.58 -10.74
CA GLN A 9 8.76 5.95 -10.45
C GLN A 9 7.71 6.44 -11.45
N ILE A 10 6.96 5.50 -12.03
CA ILE A 10 5.87 5.78 -12.97
C ILE A 10 4.59 5.22 -12.37
N TYR A 11 3.55 6.05 -12.36
CA TYR A 11 2.18 5.66 -12.02
C TYR A 11 1.43 5.48 -13.34
N PRO A 12 0.99 4.26 -13.70
CA PRO A 12 0.31 4.03 -14.97
C PRO A 12 -1.12 4.58 -14.96
N ASP A 13 -1.69 4.72 -16.16
CA ASP A 13 -3.11 5.01 -16.41
C ASP A 13 -3.65 6.24 -15.65
N GLN A 14 -2.85 7.30 -15.57
CA GLN A 14 -3.22 8.54 -14.86
C GLN A 14 -4.00 9.53 -15.74
N GLU A 15 -4.11 9.30 -17.03
CA GLU A 15 -4.84 10.12 -18.01
C GLU A 15 -6.37 10.01 -17.85
N ASP A 16 -7.09 10.91 -18.49
CA ASP A 16 -8.55 10.86 -18.56
C ASP A 16 -8.99 9.59 -19.31
N GLY A 17 -9.92 8.85 -18.71
CA GLY A 17 -10.37 7.54 -19.21
C GLY A 17 -9.47 6.36 -18.83
N GLY A 18 -8.26 6.56 -18.31
CA GLY A 18 -7.40 5.48 -17.80
C GLY A 18 -8.00 4.79 -16.57
N LEU A 19 -7.59 3.56 -16.30
CA LEU A 19 -8.07 2.77 -15.15
C LEU A 19 -7.51 3.26 -13.81
N GLY A 20 -6.39 4.00 -13.83
CA GLY A 20 -5.61 4.31 -12.64
C GLY A 20 -4.66 3.18 -12.25
N CYS A 21 -3.78 3.42 -11.31
CA CYS A 21 -2.86 2.38 -10.85
C CYS A 21 -3.45 1.54 -9.71
N LEU A 22 -3.05 0.28 -9.66
CA LEU A 22 -3.36 -0.61 -8.54
C LEU A 22 -2.66 -0.11 -7.28
N VAL A 23 -3.43 0.19 -6.24
CA VAL A 23 -2.93 0.55 -4.91
C VAL A 23 -3.29 -0.57 -3.94
N LEU A 24 -2.28 -1.14 -3.30
CA LEU A 24 -2.46 -2.17 -2.28
C LEU A 24 -2.10 -1.58 -0.91
N PRO A 25 -3.08 -1.39 -0.02
CA PRO A 25 -2.78 -0.90 1.32
C PRO A 25 -2.10 -1.97 2.17
N ASN A 26 -1.13 -1.55 2.97
CA ASN A 26 -0.66 -2.39 4.07
C ASN A 26 -1.76 -2.52 5.13
N ALA A 27 -1.87 -3.68 5.74
CA ALA A 27 -2.90 -3.95 6.74
C ALA A 27 -2.28 -4.42 8.06
N ALA A 28 -2.87 -3.99 9.17
CA ALA A 28 -2.58 -4.50 10.50
C ALA A 28 -3.78 -5.31 10.99
N VAL A 29 -3.54 -6.50 11.51
CA VAL A 29 -4.59 -7.40 11.99
C VAL A 29 -4.38 -7.80 13.44
N LEU A 30 -5.47 -7.97 14.16
CA LEU A 30 -5.47 -8.41 15.54
C LEU A 30 -5.87 -9.89 15.61
N ILE A 31 -4.92 -10.76 15.96
CA ILE A 31 -5.15 -12.20 16.00
C ILE A 31 -6.07 -12.55 17.18
N LYS A 32 -7.12 -13.34 16.94
CA LYS A 32 -8.03 -13.84 17.97
C LYS A 32 -7.27 -14.74 18.96
N GLY A 33 -7.54 -14.58 20.26
CA GLY A 33 -6.90 -15.39 21.31
C GLY A 33 -5.48 -14.99 21.70
N ARG A 34 -4.95 -13.85 21.19
CA ARG A 34 -3.63 -13.31 21.60
C ARG A 34 -3.60 -12.98 23.10
N PRO A 35 -2.40 -13.06 23.74
CA PRO A 35 -2.27 -12.87 25.20
C PRO A 35 -2.52 -11.42 25.67
N ASN A 36 -2.25 -10.41 24.82
CA ASN A 36 -2.30 -8.99 25.20
C ASN A 36 -3.21 -8.17 24.25
N PRO A 37 -4.54 -8.37 24.27
CA PRO A 37 -5.46 -7.75 23.31
C PRO A 37 -5.45 -6.22 23.37
N GLU A 38 -5.43 -5.64 24.56
CA GLU A 38 -5.49 -4.18 24.72
C GLU A 38 -4.20 -3.49 24.24
N ASN A 39 -3.03 -4.09 24.48
CA ASN A 39 -1.78 -3.58 23.94
C ASN A 39 -1.70 -3.75 22.42
N GLY A 40 -2.26 -4.84 21.89
CA GLY A 40 -2.38 -5.05 20.44
C GLY A 40 -3.24 -3.97 19.77
N LYS A 41 -4.37 -3.59 20.36
CA LYS A 41 -5.19 -2.48 19.86
C LYS A 41 -4.43 -1.16 19.89
N LYS A 42 -3.78 -0.82 20.99
CA LYS A 42 -2.96 0.40 21.10
C LYS A 42 -1.84 0.46 20.05
N LEU A 43 -1.23 -0.70 19.76
CA LEU A 43 -0.21 -0.77 18.69
C LEU A 43 -0.83 -0.50 17.32
N ILE A 44 -2.00 -1.09 17.02
CA ILE A 44 -2.71 -0.85 15.77
C ILE A 44 -3.09 0.63 15.64
N ASP A 45 -3.64 1.24 16.69
CA ASP A 45 -3.99 2.67 16.70
C ASP A 45 -2.76 3.55 16.42
N TYR A 46 -1.62 3.20 17.02
CA TYR A 46 -0.36 3.89 16.73
C TYR A 46 0.10 3.70 15.28
N LEU A 47 0.07 2.47 14.76
CA LEU A 47 0.46 2.17 13.38
C LEU A 47 -0.42 2.88 12.35
N LEU A 48 -1.71 3.06 12.67
CA LEU A 48 -2.68 3.75 11.81
C LEU A 48 -2.67 5.28 12.00
N SER A 49 -1.80 5.82 12.85
CA SER A 49 -1.75 7.26 13.09
C SER A 49 -1.08 8.02 11.94
N ALA A 50 -1.52 9.27 11.70
CA ALA A 50 -0.90 10.16 10.72
C ALA A 50 0.59 10.41 11.01
N GLU A 51 1.01 10.39 12.29
CA GLU A 51 2.41 10.48 12.70
C GLU A 51 3.23 9.29 12.18
N THR A 52 2.71 8.08 12.31
CA THR A 52 3.37 6.86 11.81
C THR A 52 3.43 6.87 10.28
N GLU A 53 2.35 7.23 9.60
CA GLU A 53 2.36 7.36 8.13
C GLU A 53 3.40 8.37 7.65
N ARG A 54 3.51 9.52 8.33
CA ARG A 54 4.56 10.49 8.02
C ARG A 54 5.96 9.89 8.20
N LYS A 55 6.22 9.17 9.31
CA LYS A 55 7.50 8.49 9.52
C LYS A 55 7.82 7.49 8.41
N LEU A 56 6.84 6.71 7.99
CA LEU A 56 6.99 5.72 6.92
C LEU A 56 7.22 6.37 5.54
N ALA A 57 6.57 7.50 5.27
CA ALA A 57 6.82 8.26 4.03
C ALA A 57 8.25 8.78 3.93
N PHE A 58 8.84 9.22 5.06
CA PHE A 58 10.22 9.72 5.11
C PHE A 58 11.27 8.62 5.29
N ALA A 59 10.87 7.41 5.65
CA ALA A 59 11.77 6.25 5.74
C ALA A 59 12.16 5.71 4.34
N ASP A 60 13.13 4.81 4.29
CA ASP A 60 13.61 4.21 3.03
C ASP A 60 12.52 3.44 2.28
N CYS A 61 11.49 2.94 3.00
CA CYS A 61 10.34 2.28 2.40
C CYS A 61 9.43 3.22 1.60
N ALA A 62 9.52 4.55 1.82
CA ALA A 62 8.83 5.58 1.05
C ALA A 62 7.32 5.30 0.85
N GLN A 63 6.63 4.91 1.92
CA GLN A 63 5.20 4.58 1.84
C GLN A 63 4.35 5.81 1.58
N ILE A 64 3.30 5.62 0.78
CA ILE A 64 2.32 6.67 0.48
C ILE A 64 1.34 6.76 1.66
N PRO A 65 1.22 7.92 2.35
CA PRO A 65 0.24 8.10 3.41
C PRO A 65 -1.20 8.02 2.89
N LEU A 66 -2.09 7.42 3.67
CA LEU A 66 -3.53 7.40 3.39
C LEU A 66 -4.27 8.56 4.05
N HIS A 67 -3.76 9.10 5.15
CA HIS A 67 -4.30 10.30 5.76
C HIS A 67 -4.06 11.53 4.90
N LYS A 68 -5.12 12.31 4.66
CA LYS A 68 -5.02 13.59 3.96
C LYS A 68 -4.18 14.59 4.74
N GLY A 69 -3.39 15.38 4.02
CA GLY A 69 -2.60 16.46 4.61
C GLY A 69 -1.34 16.00 5.34
N VAL A 70 -0.97 14.72 5.31
CA VAL A 70 0.32 14.25 5.82
C VAL A 70 1.43 14.72 4.88
N ASP A 71 2.50 15.29 5.45
CA ASP A 71 3.67 15.69 4.70
C ASP A 71 4.40 14.48 4.12
N THR A 72 4.85 14.63 2.87
CA THR A 72 5.65 13.62 2.16
C THR A 72 6.93 14.24 1.61
N PRO A 73 8.02 13.47 1.47
CA PRO A 73 9.18 13.91 0.70
C PRO A 73 8.79 14.13 -0.77
N VAL A 74 9.60 14.90 -1.49
CA VAL A 74 9.35 15.29 -2.89
C VAL A 74 9.24 14.09 -3.84
N ASP A 75 9.85 12.97 -3.49
CA ASP A 75 9.85 11.71 -4.26
C ASP A 75 8.68 10.77 -3.92
N VAL A 76 7.84 11.13 -2.96
CA VAL A 76 6.63 10.37 -2.56
C VAL A 76 5.39 11.17 -2.91
N LYS A 77 4.59 10.69 -3.84
CA LYS A 77 3.30 11.29 -4.15
C LYS A 77 2.32 11.13 -2.99
N LYS A 78 1.38 12.06 -2.88
CA LYS A 78 0.23 11.92 -1.99
C LYS A 78 -0.83 11.04 -2.65
N ILE A 79 -1.61 10.33 -1.86
CA ILE A 79 -2.67 9.45 -2.40
C ILE A 79 -3.71 10.23 -3.20
N GLU A 80 -3.97 11.48 -2.82
CA GLU A 80 -4.89 12.38 -3.51
C GLU A 80 -4.43 12.83 -4.90
N ASP A 81 -3.13 12.70 -5.19
CA ASP A 81 -2.51 13.04 -6.48
C ASP A 81 -2.36 11.82 -7.41
N ILE A 82 -2.90 10.67 -7.01
CA ILE A 82 -2.81 9.41 -7.74
C ILE A 82 -4.21 8.94 -8.10
N LYS A 83 -4.46 8.76 -9.40
CA LYS A 83 -5.65 8.06 -9.85
C LYS A 83 -5.50 6.57 -9.52
N THR A 84 -6.40 6.07 -8.69
CA THR A 84 -6.41 4.68 -8.24
C THR A 84 -7.46 3.87 -8.99
N MET A 85 -7.20 2.59 -9.22
CA MET A 85 -8.23 1.66 -9.70
C MET A 85 -9.34 1.54 -8.67
N ASP A 86 -10.57 1.46 -9.14
CA ASP A 86 -11.71 0.98 -8.34
C ASP A 86 -11.65 -0.54 -8.25
N ILE A 87 -11.38 -1.07 -7.05
CA ILE A 87 -11.08 -2.50 -6.85
C ILE A 87 -12.00 -3.09 -5.79
N ASP A 88 -12.68 -4.16 -6.17
CA ASP A 88 -13.27 -5.11 -5.23
C ASP A 88 -12.20 -6.12 -4.77
N TYR A 89 -11.62 -5.87 -3.60
CA TYR A 89 -10.56 -6.71 -3.04
C TYR A 89 -11.02 -8.15 -2.73
N GLU A 90 -12.31 -8.37 -2.45
CA GLU A 90 -12.86 -9.71 -2.21
C GLU A 90 -12.92 -10.51 -3.51
N ALA A 91 -13.37 -9.88 -4.58
CA ALA A 91 -13.34 -10.47 -5.92
C ALA A 91 -11.91 -10.77 -6.38
N VAL A 92 -10.96 -9.86 -6.12
CA VAL A 92 -9.53 -10.08 -6.41
C VAL A 92 -8.98 -11.28 -5.63
N ALA A 93 -9.28 -11.39 -4.34
CA ALA A 93 -8.82 -12.52 -3.52
C ALA A 93 -9.35 -13.86 -4.04
N THR A 94 -10.63 -13.90 -4.44
CA THR A 94 -11.25 -15.08 -5.05
C THR A 94 -10.56 -15.45 -6.37
N LYS A 95 -10.35 -14.48 -7.25
CA LYS A 95 -9.68 -14.70 -8.54
C LYS A 95 -8.24 -15.15 -8.36
N LEU A 96 -7.53 -14.59 -7.38
CA LEU A 96 -6.16 -15.00 -7.09
C LEU A 96 -6.09 -16.48 -6.70
N GLN A 97 -7.05 -16.99 -5.94
CA GLN A 97 -7.14 -18.43 -5.63
C GLN A 97 -7.37 -19.28 -6.88
N GLU A 98 -8.27 -18.86 -7.76
CA GLU A 98 -8.58 -19.56 -9.00
C GLU A 98 -7.35 -19.71 -9.93
N ILE A 99 -6.50 -18.66 -10.01
CA ILE A 99 -5.36 -18.62 -10.92
C ILE A 99 -4.04 -19.10 -10.31
N GLN A 100 -4.04 -19.60 -9.08
CA GLN A 100 -2.82 -20.06 -8.38
C GLN A 100 -2.01 -21.08 -9.18
N GLY A 101 -2.68 -22.03 -9.84
CA GLY A 101 -2.03 -23.03 -10.69
C GLY A 101 -1.27 -22.40 -11.84
N TYR A 102 -1.93 -21.50 -12.56
CA TYR A 102 -1.32 -20.75 -13.65
C TYR A 102 -0.13 -19.88 -13.18
N LEU A 103 -0.26 -19.19 -12.05
CA LEU A 103 0.81 -18.34 -11.51
C LEU A 103 2.05 -19.15 -11.13
N LYS A 104 1.88 -20.35 -10.56
CA LYS A 104 3.00 -21.26 -10.27
C LYS A 104 3.72 -21.71 -11.54
N GLU A 105 2.98 -22.12 -12.54
CA GLU A 105 3.54 -22.52 -13.84
C GLU A 105 4.28 -21.35 -14.52
N TRP A 106 3.66 -20.18 -14.54
CA TRP A 106 4.25 -18.99 -15.14
C TRP A 106 5.50 -18.50 -14.43
N SER A 107 5.54 -18.56 -13.08
CA SER A 107 6.69 -18.09 -12.28
C SER A 107 7.85 -19.12 -12.23
N GLY A 108 7.62 -20.35 -12.65
CA GLY A 108 8.64 -21.41 -12.63
C GLY A 108 8.92 -21.97 -11.23
N TYR A 109 8.03 -21.77 -10.26
CA TYR A 109 8.12 -22.30 -8.88
C TYR A 109 7.12 -23.41 -8.62
#